data_1a6aa5e163fae1fe292e52997dcadb10
#
_entry.id   1a6aa5e163fae1fe292e52997dcadb10
#
_cell.length_a   1.000
_cell.length_b   1.000
_cell.length_c   1.000
_cell.angle_alpha   90.00
_cell.angle_beta   90.00
_cell.angle_gamma   90.00
#
_symmetry.space_group_name_H-M   'P 1'
#
loop_
_entity.id
_entity.type
_entity.pdbx_description
1 polymer ?
#
loop_
_entity_poly.entity_id
_entity_poly.type
_entity_poly.pdbx_seq_one_letter_code
_entity_poly.pdbx_strand_id
1 'polypeptide(L)'
;MPNNVSVGVAFSDPVLSGAVIDNSVIGGTTAAAGSFTTVAATGAITGASLTTTGALSGTTVTSSAGFIMPVATVAATGTNQATAAAIATGFTLVSAADATKGILLPAAAAGRTCVIKNNAAAVLKVWPTSGDAINAIAADSNYVLASLTSTLLVAYDATTWYSVPLVAS
;
A
#
# COMPACT_ATOMS: atom_id res chain seq x y z
N MET A 1 -0.08 -50.80 20.95
CA MET A 1 0.86 -50.24 21.92
C MET A 1 1.27 -48.87 21.41
N PRO A 2 1.04 -47.79 22.11
CA PRO A 2 1.60 -46.52 21.72
C PRO A 2 3.14 -46.65 21.86
N ASN A 3 3.84 -46.43 20.77
CA ASN A 3 5.29 -46.47 20.76
C ASN A 3 5.80 -45.19 21.47
N ASN A 4 5.97 -45.30 22.78
CA ASN A 4 6.46 -44.21 23.59
C ASN A 4 8.01 -44.23 23.53
N VAL A 5 8.58 -43.94 22.38
CA VAL A 5 10.02 -43.78 22.23
C VAL A 5 10.35 -42.36 22.66
N SER A 6 10.56 -42.16 23.94
CA SER A 6 11.27 -41.02 24.46
C SER A 6 12.76 -41.16 24.12
N VAL A 7 13.12 -40.91 22.91
CA VAL A 7 14.53 -40.88 22.51
C VAL A 7 14.93 -39.44 22.39
N GLY A 8 15.76 -38.98 23.29
CA GLY A 8 16.55 -37.78 23.09
C GLY A 8 17.56 -38.03 21.96
N VAL A 9 17.08 -38.13 20.74
CA VAL A 9 17.96 -38.31 19.58
C VAL A 9 18.34 -36.92 19.10
N ALA A 10 19.60 -36.60 19.26
CA ALA A 10 20.21 -35.52 18.54
C ALA A 10 20.28 -35.92 17.05
N PHE A 11 19.21 -35.69 16.30
CA PHE A 11 19.26 -35.79 14.85
C PHE A 11 19.96 -34.54 14.32
N SER A 12 21.07 -34.72 13.65
CA SER A 12 21.79 -33.62 13.02
C SER A 12 21.04 -33.07 11.80
N ASP A 13 20.12 -33.86 11.20
CA ASP A 13 19.34 -33.45 10.04
C ASP A 13 18.11 -34.37 9.81
N PRO A 14 17.07 -34.32 10.67
CA PRO A 14 15.88 -35.14 10.47
C PRO A 14 15.00 -34.56 9.38
N VAL A 15 14.80 -35.28 8.31
CA VAL A 15 13.74 -35.02 7.33
C VAL A 15 12.44 -35.63 7.87
N LEU A 16 11.49 -34.79 8.31
CA LEU A 16 10.17 -35.20 8.74
C LEU A 16 9.19 -35.04 7.56
N SER A 17 8.95 -36.09 6.81
CA SER A 17 7.97 -36.11 5.71
C SER A 17 6.63 -36.62 6.22
N GLY A 18 5.55 -35.83 6.02
CA GLY A 18 4.19 -36.18 6.44
C GLY A 18 3.99 -36.25 7.96
N ALA A 19 4.90 -35.68 8.75
CA ALA A 19 4.77 -35.67 10.20
C ALA A 19 3.79 -34.60 10.69
N VAL A 20 2.98 -34.95 11.68
CA VAL A 20 2.19 -34.00 12.47
C VAL A 20 3.01 -33.71 13.74
N ILE A 21 3.38 -32.44 13.93
CA ILE A 21 4.00 -31.95 15.16
C ILE A 21 2.92 -31.26 15.96
N ASP A 22 2.38 -31.98 16.93
CA ASP A 22 1.31 -31.50 17.79
C ASP A 22 1.83 -31.12 19.17
N ASN A 23 1.31 -30.04 19.73
CA ASN A 23 1.59 -29.56 21.09
C ASN A 23 3.10 -29.42 21.42
N SER A 24 3.91 -29.00 20.45
CA SER A 24 5.36 -28.91 20.55
C SER A 24 5.85 -27.47 20.34
N VAL A 25 6.89 -27.09 21.10
CA VAL A 25 7.62 -25.85 20.89
C VAL A 25 8.66 -26.06 19.79
N ILE A 26 8.52 -25.38 18.67
CA ILE A 26 9.48 -25.41 17.56
C ILE A 26 10.44 -24.23 17.73
N GLY A 27 11.76 -24.52 17.91
CA GLY A 27 12.77 -23.49 18.10
C GLY A 27 12.75 -22.83 19.47
N GLY A 28 12.49 -23.58 20.55
CA GLY A 28 12.26 -23.05 21.89
C GLY A 28 13.43 -22.31 22.55
N THR A 29 14.69 -22.66 22.23
CA THR A 29 15.87 -22.03 22.84
C THR A 29 16.68 -21.22 21.85
N THR A 30 16.83 -21.72 20.63
CA THR A 30 17.46 -20.98 19.52
C THR A 30 16.60 -21.17 18.29
N ALA A 31 15.95 -20.10 17.86
CA ALA A 31 15.10 -20.13 16.67
C ALA A 31 15.97 -20.16 15.42
N ALA A 32 15.75 -21.14 14.55
CA ALA A 32 16.28 -21.15 13.19
C ALA A 32 15.23 -20.62 12.22
N ALA A 33 15.66 -20.17 11.04
CA ALA A 33 14.74 -19.76 9.98
C ALA A 33 13.87 -20.94 9.54
N GLY A 34 12.55 -20.76 9.57
CA GLY A 34 11.57 -21.71 9.03
C GLY A 34 11.04 -21.23 7.68
N SER A 35 10.95 -22.12 6.70
CA SER A 35 10.29 -21.85 5.42
C SER A 35 8.93 -22.57 5.40
N PHE A 36 7.86 -21.80 5.25
CA PHE A 36 6.49 -22.32 5.24
C PHE A 36 5.80 -21.86 3.95
N THR A 37 5.11 -22.76 3.26
CA THR A 37 4.24 -22.41 2.13
C THR A 37 2.95 -21.76 2.60
N THR A 38 2.46 -22.14 3.79
CA THR A 38 1.27 -21.58 4.43
C THR A 38 1.45 -21.58 5.94
N VAL A 39 1.08 -20.50 6.59
CA VAL A 39 0.97 -20.41 8.05
C VAL A 39 -0.49 -20.11 8.38
N ALA A 40 -1.20 -21.07 9.01
CA ALA A 40 -2.52 -20.87 9.56
C ALA A 40 -2.41 -20.76 11.08
N ALA A 41 -2.74 -19.59 11.64
CA ALA A 41 -2.71 -19.35 13.06
C ALA A 41 -4.11 -18.98 13.55
N THR A 42 -4.60 -19.68 14.57
CA THR A 42 -5.87 -19.34 15.26
C THR A 42 -5.67 -18.30 16.38
N GLY A 43 -4.43 -18.05 16.75
CA GLY A 43 -4.03 -17.07 17.75
C GLY A 43 -3.11 -15.99 17.16
N ALA A 44 -2.51 -15.18 18.05
CA ALA A 44 -1.61 -14.12 17.65
C ALA A 44 -0.31 -14.67 17.02
N ILE A 45 0.12 -14.04 15.94
CA ILE A 45 1.49 -14.15 15.41
C ILE A 45 2.26 -12.96 15.95
N THR A 46 3.24 -13.22 16.84
CA THR A 46 4.05 -12.16 17.45
C THR A 46 5.49 -12.24 16.92
N GLY A 47 6.08 -11.08 16.63
CA GLY A 47 7.45 -10.98 16.12
C GLY A 47 7.95 -9.55 16.13
N ALA A 48 9.24 -9.36 15.91
CA ALA A 48 9.85 -8.02 15.81
C ALA A 48 9.42 -7.29 14.53
N SER A 49 9.15 -8.02 13.44
CA SER A 49 8.64 -7.47 12.17
C SER A 49 7.84 -8.50 11.39
N LEU A 50 6.88 -8.03 10.63
CA LEU A 50 6.18 -8.80 9.60
C LEU A 50 6.42 -8.10 8.26
N THR A 51 7.15 -8.76 7.35
CA THR A 51 7.37 -8.24 5.99
C THR A 51 6.53 -9.07 5.02
N THR A 52 5.70 -8.41 4.21
CA THR A 52 4.90 -9.07 3.18
C THR A 52 5.19 -8.44 1.82
N THR A 53 5.24 -9.25 0.76
CA THR A 53 5.32 -8.78 -0.63
C THR A 53 3.95 -8.65 -1.28
N GLY A 54 2.92 -9.20 -0.65
CA GLY A 54 1.52 -9.14 -1.07
C GLY A 54 0.68 -8.27 -0.15
N ALA A 55 -0.61 -8.23 -0.41
CA ALA A 55 -1.57 -7.51 0.42
C ALA A 55 -1.67 -8.12 1.82
N LEU A 56 -1.70 -7.27 2.84
CA LEU A 56 -2.13 -7.64 4.19
C LEU A 56 -3.62 -7.33 4.29
N SER A 57 -4.46 -8.36 4.42
CA SER A 57 -5.92 -8.19 4.53
C SER A 57 -6.41 -8.68 5.88
N GLY A 58 -7.39 -7.99 6.44
CA GLY A 58 -8.02 -8.31 7.72
C GLY A 58 -9.20 -7.39 8.00
N THR A 59 -9.97 -7.70 9.04
CA THR A 59 -11.09 -6.85 9.45
C THR A 59 -10.59 -5.50 9.97
N THR A 60 -9.44 -5.49 10.63
CA THR A 60 -8.80 -4.29 11.18
C THR A 60 -7.29 -4.44 11.14
N VAL A 61 -6.59 -3.40 10.70
CA VAL A 61 -5.15 -3.24 10.85
C VAL A 61 -4.90 -2.08 11.81
N THR A 62 -4.37 -2.37 13.00
CA THR A 62 -4.09 -1.37 14.02
C THR A 62 -2.59 -1.15 14.14
N SER A 63 -2.16 0.11 14.09
CA SER A 63 -0.78 0.51 14.34
C SER A 63 -0.74 1.44 15.56
N SER A 64 0.09 1.11 16.54
CA SER A 64 0.27 1.93 17.76
C SER A 64 1.21 3.11 17.53
N ALA A 65 2.02 3.09 16.47
CA ALA A 65 3.04 4.12 16.17
C ALA A 65 2.75 4.90 14.86
N GLY A 66 1.63 4.63 14.19
CA GLY A 66 1.27 5.24 12.92
C GLY A 66 1.63 4.40 11.71
N PHE A 67 1.17 4.84 10.54
CA PHE A 67 1.49 4.25 9.25
C PHE A 67 2.45 5.15 8.50
N ILE A 68 3.53 4.57 7.98
CA ILE A 68 4.46 5.26 7.08
C ILE A 68 3.97 4.98 5.66
N MET A 69 3.53 6.04 4.95
CA MET A 69 3.16 5.94 3.55
C MET A 69 4.35 6.25 2.64
N PRO A 70 4.40 5.68 1.43
CA PRO A 70 5.40 6.06 0.44
C PRO A 70 5.32 7.55 0.11
N VAL A 71 6.48 8.18 -0.10
CA VAL A 71 6.60 9.58 -0.53
C VAL A 71 7.35 9.66 -1.85
N ALA A 72 6.92 10.57 -2.72
CA ALA A 72 7.56 10.83 -4.00
C ALA A 72 7.58 12.34 -4.31
N THR A 73 8.59 12.78 -5.06
CA THR A 73 8.62 14.12 -5.66
C THR A 73 8.56 13.97 -7.17
N VAL A 74 7.62 14.66 -7.80
CA VAL A 74 7.34 14.55 -9.25
C VAL A 74 7.22 15.97 -9.82
N ALA A 75 7.78 16.20 -11.01
CA ALA A 75 7.46 17.36 -11.81
C ALA A 75 6.28 17.03 -12.73
N ALA A 76 5.28 17.91 -12.81
CA ALA A 76 4.18 17.73 -13.75
C ALA A 76 4.68 17.76 -15.19
N THR A 77 4.19 16.84 -16.01
CA THR A 77 4.53 16.75 -17.44
C THR A 77 3.28 16.63 -18.29
N GLY A 78 3.43 16.70 -19.60
CA GLY A 78 2.35 16.52 -20.54
C GLY A 78 1.20 17.50 -20.38
N THR A 79 0.40 17.64 -21.39
CA THR A 79 -0.75 18.56 -21.42
C THR A 79 -2.10 17.83 -21.45
N ASN A 80 -2.06 16.51 -21.45
CA ASN A 80 -3.22 15.63 -21.49
C ASN A 80 -2.98 14.37 -20.63
N GLN A 81 -4.01 13.58 -20.44
CA GLN A 81 -4.00 12.36 -19.63
C GLN A 81 -2.88 11.38 -20.02
N ALA A 82 -2.70 11.13 -21.35
CA ALA A 82 -1.76 10.12 -21.83
C ALA A 82 -0.28 10.51 -21.64
N THR A 83 0.02 11.79 -21.49
CA THR A 83 1.40 12.33 -21.38
C THR A 83 1.71 12.90 -20.00
N ALA A 84 0.73 12.97 -19.10
CA ALA A 84 0.90 13.44 -17.74
C ALA A 84 1.82 12.50 -16.93
N ALA A 85 2.55 13.07 -15.97
CA ALA A 85 3.44 12.29 -15.12
C ALA A 85 2.66 11.34 -14.21
N ALA A 86 2.86 10.03 -14.36
CA ALA A 86 2.20 9.05 -13.51
C ALA A 86 2.70 9.13 -12.06
N ILE A 87 1.77 9.05 -11.10
CA ILE A 87 2.09 8.96 -9.67
C ILE A 87 1.65 7.62 -9.09
N ALA A 88 2.28 7.22 -7.98
CA ALA A 88 1.86 6.08 -7.18
C ALA A 88 0.90 6.52 -6.06
N THR A 89 0.43 5.56 -5.27
CA THR A 89 -0.31 5.81 -4.02
C THR A 89 0.63 6.34 -2.93
N GLY A 90 0.07 7.05 -1.95
CA GLY A 90 0.83 7.65 -0.86
C GLY A 90 0.86 9.18 -0.97
N PHE A 91 1.96 9.80 -0.56
CA PHE A 91 2.15 11.26 -0.62
C PHE A 91 3.00 11.64 -1.84
N THR A 92 2.50 12.52 -2.68
CA THR A 92 3.24 13.08 -3.82
C THR A 92 3.40 14.59 -3.67
N LEU A 93 4.65 15.04 -3.64
CA LEU A 93 5.01 16.44 -3.77
C LEU A 93 5.20 16.77 -5.26
N VAL A 94 4.36 17.62 -5.83
CA VAL A 94 4.55 18.12 -7.19
C VAL A 94 5.42 19.37 -7.13
N SER A 95 6.67 19.26 -7.55
CA SER A 95 7.69 20.29 -7.42
C SER A 95 7.59 21.39 -8.48
N ALA A 96 7.00 21.10 -9.65
CA ALA A 96 6.84 22.03 -10.76
C ALA A 96 5.54 21.78 -11.52
N ALA A 97 4.82 22.84 -11.83
CA ALA A 97 3.67 22.90 -12.73
C ALA A 97 3.63 24.28 -13.41
N ASP A 98 3.00 24.38 -14.57
CA ASP A 98 2.91 25.64 -15.35
C ASP A 98 1.47 25.93 -15.84
N ALA A 99 0.46 25.40 -15.17
CA ALA A 99 -0.96 25.45 -15.49
C ALA A 99 -1.38 24.62 -16.73
N THR A 100 -0.45 24.20 -17.57
CA THR A 100 -0.75 23.35 -18.73
C THR A 100 -0.44 21.88 -18.47
N LYS A 101 0.55 21.60 -17.64
CA LYS A 101 1.04 20.27 -17.32
C LYS A 101 0.29 19.61 -16.18
N GLY A 102 0.36 18.29 -16.12
CA GLY A 102 -0.37 17.53 -15.13
C GLY A 102 0.35 16.30 -14.60
N ILE A 103 -0.33 15.66 -13.67
CA ILE A 103 -0.01 14.34 -13.14
C ILE A 103 -1.17 13.39 -13.45
N LEU A 104 -0.87 12.09 -13.53
CA LEU A 104 -1.83 11.02 -13.77
C LEU A 104 -1.97 10.18 -12.49
N LEU A 105 -3.18 10.05 -11.98
CA LEU A 105 -3.50 9.15 -10.88
C LEU A 105 -3.32 7.68 -11.28
N PRO A 106 -3.04 6.78 -10.35
CA PRO A 106 -3.18 5.36 -10.59
C PRO A 106 -4.64 5.01 -10.86
N ALA A 107 -4.92 3.84 -11.45
CA ALA A 107 -6.29 3.36 -11.66
C ALA A 107 -7.07 3.38 -10.34
N ALA A 108 -8.34 3.78 -10.39
CA ALA A 108 -9.19 3.79 -9.21
C ALA A 108 -9.39 2.36 -8.66
N ALA A 109 -9.42 2.24 -7.35
CA ALA A 109 -9.79 1.01 -6.65
C ALA A 109 -10.34 1.41 -5.28
N ALA A 110 -11.46 0.88 -4.88
CA ALA A 110 -12.15 1.26 -3.65
C ALA A 110 -11.21 1.30 -2.44
N GLY A 111 -11.19 2.41 -1.72
CA GLY A 111 -10.32 2.66 -0.56
C GLY A 111 -8.88 3.10 -0.91
N ARG A 112 -8.49 3.15 -2.17
CA ARG A 112 -7.18 3.69 -2.57
C ARG A 112 -7.09 5.17 -2.27
N THR A 113 -5.95 5.62 -1.74
CA THR A 113 -5.73 7.01 -1.36
C THR A 113 -4.46 7.57 -1.98
N CYS A 114 -4.52 8.85 -2.38
CA CYS A 114 -3.38 9.65 -2.82
C CYS A 114 -3.44 11.02 -2.15
N VAL A 115 -2.36 11.43 -1.50
CA VAL A 115 -2.21 12.79 -0.98
C VAL A 115 -1.30 13.55 -1.95
N ILE A 116 -1.77 14.67 -2.47
CA ILE A 116 -1.03 15.47 -3.43
C ILE A 116 -0.82 16.88 -2.86
N LYS A 117 0.43 17.30 -2.81
CA LYS A 117 0.83 18.68 -2.56
C LYS A 117 1.29 19.31 -3.88
N ASN A 118 0.55 20.27 -4.39
CA ASN A 118 1.05 21.16 -5.44
C ASN A 118 1.97 22.21 -4.81
N ASN A 119 3.28 22.06 -4.97
CA ASN A 119 4.26 23.00 -4.44
C ASN A 119 4.74 24.02 -5.49
N ALA A 120 4.07 24.06 -6.65
CA ALA A 120 4.34 25.03 -7.70
C ALA A 120 3.48 26.30 -7.50
N ALA A 121 3.97 27.42 -8.03
CA ALA A 121 3.24 28.71 -8.02
C ALA A 121 2.12 28.77 -9.06
N ALA A 122 1.92 27.74 -9.88
CA ALA A 122 0.86 27.60 -10.86
C ALA A 122 -0.11 26.48 -10.49
N VAL A 123 -1.29 26.49 -11.07
CA VAL A 123 -2.27 25.43 -10.91
C VAL A 123 -1.76 24.13 -11.54
N LEU A 124 -2.20 23.00 -11.00
CA LEU A 124 -1.82 21.66 -11.44
C LEU A 124 -3.04 20.95 -12.00
N LYS A 125 -2.91 20.32 -13.17
CA LYS A 125 -3.90 19.40 -13.69
C LYS A 125 -3.69 18.01 -13.10
N VAL A 126 -4.71 17.45 -12.49
CA VAL A 126 -4.73 16.09 -11.98
C VAL A 126 -5.65 15.26 -12.85
N TRP A 127 -5.08 14.35 -13.62
CA TRP A 127 -5.83 13.49 -14.53
C TRP A 127 -6.16 12.17 -13.83
N PRO A 128 -7.38 11.65 -13.96
CA PRO A 128 -7.67 10.27 -13.60
C PRO A 128 -7.09 9.31 -14.64
N THR A 129 -7.02 8.03 -14.35
CA THR A 129 -6.75 7.00 -15.36
C THR A 129 -7.93 6.92 -16.35
N SER A 130 -7.67 6.44 -17.59
CA SER A 130 -8.72 6.35 -18.62
C SER A 130 -9.94 5.57 -18.14
N GLY A 131 -11.11 6.17 -18.33
CA GLY A 131 -12.40 5.68 -17.88
C GLY A 131 -12.79 6.11 -16.46
N ASP A 132 -11.86 6.66 -15.70
CA ASP A 132 -12.12 7.14 -14.34
C ASP A 132 -12.59 8.60 -14.32
N ALA A 133 -13.21 9.01 -13.22
CA ALA A 133 -13.66 10.37 -12.96
C ALA A 133 -13.14 10.88 -11.61
N ILE A 134 -13.06 12.20 -11.45
CA ILE A 134 -12.76 12.85 -10.16
C ILE A 134 -13.95 13.75 -9.79
N ASN A 135 -14.58 13.50 -8.65
CA ASN A 135 -15.81 14.18 -8.21
C ASN A 135 -16.94 14.01 -9.27
N ALA A 136 -17.65 15.08 -9.56
CA ALA A 136 -18.70 15.15 -10.60
C ALA A 136 -18.15 15.61 -11.97
N ILE A 137 -16.82 15.63 -12.14
CA ILE A 137 -16.19 15.98 -13.42
C ILE A 137 -16.36 14.79 -14.35
N ALA A 138 -16.57 15.06 -15.66
CA ALA A 138 -16.71 13.99 -16.65
C ALA A 138 -15.49 13.05 -16.64
N ALA A 139 -15.69 11.77 -16.95
CA ALA A 139 -14.60 10.82 -17.11
C ALA A 139 -13.53 11.36 -18.06
N ASP A 140 -12.29 10.96 -17.82
CA ASP A 140 -11.11 11.40 -18.59
C ASP A 140 -10.82 12.90 -18.54
N SER A 141 -11.50 13.65 -17.67
CA SER A 141 -11.29 15.09 -17.51
C SER A 141 -10.49 15.41 -16.26
N ASN A 142 -9.63 16.42 -16.33
CA ASN A 142 -8.77 16.77 -15.22
C ASN A 142 -9.49 17.55 -14.11
N TYR A 143 -9.12 17.23 -12.89
CA TYR A 143 -9.35 18.08 -11.72
C TYR A 143 -8.21 19.12 -11.60
N VAL A 144 -8.56 20.35 -11.26
CA VAL A 144 -7.57 21.44 -11.11
C VAL A 144 -7.27 21.66 -9.64
N LEU A 145 -6.01 21.43 -9.26
CA LEU A 145 -5.52 21.72 -7.92
C LEU A 145 -4.81 23.08 -7.91
N ALA A 146 -5.28 24.00 -7.08
CA ALA A 146 -4.72 25.34 -6.98
C ALA A 146 -3.23 25.33 -6.60
N SER A 147 -2.53 26.43 -6.91
CA SER A 147 -1.12 26.61 -6.54
C SER A 147 -0.94 26.55 -5.02
N LEU A 148 0.14 25.94 -4.57
CA LEU A 148 0.53 25.85 -3.16
C LEU A 148 -0.48 25.14 -2.24
N THR A 149 -1.51 24.48 -2.78
CA THR A 149 -2.52 23.75 -2.02
C THR A 149 -2.27 22.25 -1.99
N SER A 150 -3.02 21.55 -1.16
CA SER A 150 -2.98 20.09 -1.04
C SER A 150 -4.39 19.52 -1.12
N THR A 151 -4.48 18.27 -1.56
CA THR A 151 -5.72 17.51 -1.55
C THR A 151 -5.46 16.06 -1.17
N LEU A 152 -6.39 15.43 -0.48
CA LEU A 152 -6.50 13.99 -0.36
C LEU A 152 -7.50 13.51 -1.41
N LEU A 153 -7.12 12.54 -2.21
CA LEU A 153 -8.01 11.85 -3.13
C LEU A 153 -8.26 10.44 -2.61
N VAL A 154 -9.53 10.06 -2.56
CA VAL A 154 -9.97 8.72 -2.15
C VAL A 154 -10.77 8.11 -3.28
N ALA A 155 -10.38 6.94 -3.75
CA ALA A 155 -11.19 6.17 -4.71
C ALA A 155 -12.37 5.55 -3.97
N TYR A 156 -13.56 5.93 -4.36
CA TYR A 156 -14.82 5.38 -3.82
C TYR A 156 -15.11 3.99 -4.37
N ASP A 157 -14.86 3.81 -5.65
CA ASP A 157 -15.04 2.55 -6.35
C ASP A 157 -13.92 2.32 -7.38
N ALA A 158 -14.15 1.49 -8.39
CA ALA A 158 -13.16 1.14 -9.41
C ALA A 158 -13.00 2.22 -10.51
N THR A 159 -13.79 3.32 -10.48
CA THR A 159 -13.81 4.33 -11.54
C THR A 159 -13.94 5.76 -11.02
N THR A 160 -14.20 5.95 -9.73
CA THR A 160 -14.54 7.27 -9.17
C THR A 160 -13.63 7.66 -8.02
N TRP A 161 -13.01 8.81 -8.14
CA TRP A 161 -12.24 9.48 -7.10
C TRP A 161 -13.00 10.65 -6.49
N TYR A 162 -12.89 10.84 -5.18
CA TYR A 162 -13.37 12.04 -4.50
C TYR A 162 -12.21 12.82 -3.89
N SER A 163 -12.21 14.12 -4.08
CA SER A 163 -11.23 15.02 -3.47
C SER A 163 -11.73 15.54 -2.12
N VAL A 164 -10.86 15.49 -1.13
CA VAL A 164 -11.01 16.15 0.16
C VAL A 164 -9.98 17.27 0.21
N PRO A 165 -10.40 18.54 0.08
CA PRO A 165 -9.48 19.67 0.13
C PRO A 165 -8.79 19.72 1.50
N LEU A 166 -7.46 19.82 1.51
CA LEU A 166 -6.70 20.11 2.71
C LEU A 166 -6.43 21.61 2.72
N VAL A 167 -7.08 22.32 3.65
CA VAL A 167 -6.97 23.77 3.76
C VAL A 167 -5.54 24.14 4.09
N ALA A 168 -4.96 25.08 3.34
CA ALA A 168 -3.67 25.67 3.67
C ALA A 168 -3.84 26.50 4.96
N SER A 169 -3.02 26.22 5.93
CA SER A 169 -2.90 27.01 7.17
C SER A 169 -1.90 28.12 6.99
#